data_41722b31e833b0f111069979cb4acd1b
#
_entry.id   41722b31e833b0f111069979cb4acd1b
#
_cell.length_a   1.000
_cell.length_b   1.000
_cell.length_c   1.000
_cell.angle_alpha   90.00
_cell.angle_beta   90.00
_cell.angle_gamma   90.00
#
_symmetry.space_group_name_H-M   'P 1'
#
loop_
_entity.id
_entity.type
_entity.pdbx_description
1 polymer ?
#
loop_
_entity_poly.entity_id
_entity_poly.type
_entity_poly.pdbx_seq_one_letter_code
_entity_poly.pdbx_strand_id
1 'polypeptide(L)'
;LHWMVHSFPTRRSSDLESISLDISGFDGITAISSGGIQAYGFHPGKIKGEGLFISVLRKTGKADGRINAAGKRYRDEIRHPDRGIAERCSGFNTENLLRRGEDIYFFPGRPSDFSLVDSYLTVILPGTRICSARRKGYIPAHELALSAGLKAESFPSADLDLKQALVWLRKEIPEGIEAPAGWFTASFRGVRLGF
;
A
#
# COMPACT_ATOMS: atom_id res chain seq x y z
N LEU A 1 6.77 12.33 -29.82
CA LEU A 1 6.60 11.75 -28.47
C LEU A 1 7.60 10.61 -28.32
N HIS A 2 8.73 10.90 -27.66
CA HIS A 2 9.77 9.91 -27.37
C HIS A 2 9.36 9.19 -26.08
N TRP A 3 8.90 7.97 -26.19
CA TRP A 3 8.74 7.06 -25.07
C TRP A 3 10.13 6.58 -24.68
N MET A 4 10.61 6.97 -23.50
CA MET A 4 11.80 6.35 -22.93
C MET A 4 11.45 4.91 -22.55
N VAL A 5 11.82 3.99 -23.44
CA VAL A 5 11.89 2.57 -23.10
C VAL A 5 13.12 2.42 -22.21
N HIS A 6 12.93 2.35 -20.91
CA HIS A 6 14.00 1.88 -20.04
C HIS A 6 14.31 0.44 -20.45
N SER A 7 15.48 0.24 -21.04
CA SER A 7 15.97 -1.08 -21.39
C SER A 7 16.12 -1.89 -20.10
N PHE A 8 15.22 -2.83 -19.87
CA PHE A 8 15.49 -3.92 -18.94
C PHE A 8 16.79 -4.60 -19.35
N PRO A 9 17.67 -4.96 -18.41
CA PRO A 9 18.91 -5.66 -18.74
C PRO A 9 18.56 -6.93 -19.49
N THR A 10 18.90 -6.98 -20.75
CA THR A 10 18.56 -7.98 -21.77
C THR A 10 19.06 -9.40 -21.47
N ARG A 11 19.81 -9.62 -20.40
CA ARG A 11 20.36 -10.93 -20.05
C ARG A 11 19.40 -11.86 -19.28
N ARG A 12 18.19 -11.43 -18.90
CA ARG A 12 17.23 -12.24 -18.15
C ARG A 12 15.79 -12.20 -18.65
N SER A 13 15.55 -11.74 -19.86
CA SER A 13 14.21 -11.73 -20.46
C SER A 13 13.64 -13.13 -20.69
N SER A 14 14.51 -14.15 -20.82
CA SER A 14 14.10 -15.55 -20.97
C SER A 14 13.45 -16.16 -19.72
N ASP A 15 13.58 -15.51 -18.56
CA ASP A 15 13.06 -16.01 -17.29
C ASP A 15 11.74 -15.35 -16.90
N LEU A 16 11.17 -14.53 -17.78
CA LEU A 16 9.93 -13.81 -17.54
C LEU A 16 8.85 -14.27 -18.51
N GLU A 17 7.71 -14.62 -17.99
CA GLU A 17 6.48 -14.93 -18.72
C GLU A 17 5.47 -13.79 -18.53
N SER A 18 4.88 -13.33 -19.63
CA SER A 18 3.83 -12.33 -19.58
C SER A 18 2.51 -12.98 -19.16
N ILE A 19 1.86 -12.40 -18.16
CA ILE A 19 0.54 -12.85 -17.71
C ILE A 19 -0.53 -12.03 -18.42
N SER A 20 -1.44 -12.75 -19.11
CA SER A 20 -2.61 -12.14 -19.70
C SER A 20 -3.65 -11.81 -18.62
N LEU A 21 -4.14 -10.57 -18.63
CA LEU A 21 -5.24 -10.13 -17.77
C LEU A 21 -6.55 -10.17 -18.55
N ASP A 22 -7.61 -10.60 -17.91
CA ASP A 22 -8.96 -10.46 -18.44
C ASP A 22 -9.43 -9.02 -18.27
N ILE A 23 -9.57 -8.32 -19.39
CA ILE A 23 -10.05 -6.94 -19.44
C ILE A 23 -11.46 -6.82 -20.05
N SER A 24 -12.15 -7.93 -20.28
CA SER A 24 -13.46 -7.97 -20.96
C SER A 24 -14.55 -7.16 -20.25
N GLY A 25 -14.42 -6.98 -18.93
CA GLY A 25 -15.35 -6.17 -18.13
C GLY A 25 -14.99 -4.69 -18.02
N PHE A 26 -13.95 -4.21 -18.73
CA PHE A 26 -13.43 -2.86 -18.57
C PHE A 26 -13.34 -2.12 -19.91
N ASP A 27 -14.32 -1.26 -20.18
CA ASP A 27 -14.30 -0.41 -21.36
C ASP A 27 -13.17 0.64 -21.28
N GLY A 28 -12.57 0.91 -22.45
CA GLY A 28 -11.54 1.96 -22.58
C GLY A 28 -10.09 1.51 -22.29
N ILE A 29 -9.88 0.23 -21.95
CA ILE A 29 -8.55 -0.35 -21.85
C ILE A 29 -8.16 -0.99 -23.18
N THR A 30 -6.94 -0.73 -23.64
CA THR A 30 -6.41 -1.29 -24.88
C THR A 30 -5.33 -2.31 -24.57
N ALA A 31 -5.50 -3.55 -25.05
CA ALA A 31 -4.44 -4.56 -25.00
C ALA A 31 -3.40 -4.28 -26.07
N ILE A 32 -2.12 -4.36 -25.71
CA ILE A 32 -0.96 -4.13 -26.54
C ILE A 32 -0.03 -5.34 -26.40
N SER A 33 0.46 -5.87 -27.51
CA SER A 33 1.45 -6.95 -27.49
C SER A 33 2.70 -6.52 -28.26
N SER A 34 3.86 -6.67 -27.63
CA SER A 34 5.14 -6.37 -28.26
C SER A 34 6.22 -7.30 -27.72
N GLY A 35 6.97 -7.97 -28.60
CA GLY A 35 8.07 -8.87 -28.22
C GLY A 35 7.67 -10.02 -27.28
N GLY A 36 6.42 -10.52 -27.36
CA GLY A 36 5.91 -11.58 -26.48
C GLY A 36 5.44 -11.08 -25.11
N ILE A 37 5.50 -9.77 -24.85
CA ILE A 37 5.02 -9.15 -23.62
C ILE A 37 3.65 -8.54 -23.88
N GLN A 38 2.69 -8.86 -23.04
CA GLN A 38 1.38 -8.23 -23.03
C GLN A 38 1.35 -7.05 -22.05
N ALA A 39 0.67 -6.00 -22.45
CA ALA A 39 0.48 -4.81 -21.68
C ALA A 39 -0.89 -4.19 -21.94
N TYR A 40 -1.32 -3.34 -21.03
CA TYR A 40 -2.65 -2.74 -21.04
C TYR A 40 -2.52 -1.23 -20.86
N GLY A 41 -2.99 -0.50 -21.86
CA GLY A 41 -2.98 0.96 -21.86
C GLY A 41 -4.33 1.52 -21.42
N PHE A 42 -4.28 2.40 -20.47
CA PHE A 42 -5.43 3.18 -19.97
C PHE A 42 -5.31 4.58 -20.58
N HIS A 43 -6.18 4.90 -21.51
CA HIS A 43 -6.08 6.16 -22.25
C HIS A 43 -6.98 7.24 -21.64
N PRO A 44 -6.43 8.44 -21.34
CA PRO A 44 -7.25 9.59 -20.97
C PRO A 44 -8.31 9.86 -22.03
N GLY A 45 -9.52 10.15 -21.59
CA GLY A 45 -10.67 10.35 -22.48
C GLY A 45 -11.46 9.08 -22.84
N LYS A 46 -10.86 7.88 -22.70
CA LYS A 46 -11.58 6.61 -22.78
C LYS A 46 -11.96 6.06 -21.41
N ILE A 47 -11.17 6.39 -20.40
CA ILE A 47 -11.41 6.07 -19.00
C ILE A 47 -11.58 7.36 -18.19
N LYS A 48 -12.25 7.27 -17.04
CA LYS A 48 -12.30 8.36 -16.05
C LYS A 48 -11.04 8.30 -15.21
N GLY A 49 -10.04 9.10 -15.55
CA GLY A 49 -8.78 9.15 -14.80
C GLY A 49 -7.60 9.56 -15.68
N GLU A 50 -6.43 9.48 -15.09
CA GLU A 50 -5.15 9.73 -15.76
C GLU A 50 -4.72 8.51 -16.59
N GLY A 51 -3.80 8.71 -17.52
CA GLY A 51 -3.22 7.63 -18.30
C GLY A 51 -2.39 6.69 -17.42
N LEU A 52 -2.55 5.39 -17.64
CA LEU A 52 -1.79 4.35 -16.94
C LEU A 52 -1.39 3.27 -17.94
N PHE A 53 -0.29 2.61 -17.66
CA PHE A 53 0.18 1.44 -18.39
C PHE A 53 0.50 0.33 -17.39
N ILE A 54 -0.01 -0.88 -17.64
CA ILE A 54 0.21 -2.05 -16.79
C ILE A 54 0.74 -3.20 -17.66
N SER A 55 1.79 -3.86 -17.19
CA SER A 55 2.23 -5.15 -17.68
C SER A 55 2.54 -6.05 -16.50
N VAL A 56 2.05 -7.30 -16.53
CA VAL A 56 2.25 -8.27 -15.44
C VAL A 56 3.17 -9.37 -15.94
N LEU A 57 4.28 -9.55 -15.25
CA LEU A 57 5.30 -10.52 -15.59
C LEU A 57 5.49 -11.51 -14.43
N ARG A 58 5.55 -12.79 -14.76
CA ARG A 58 5.89 -13.86 -13.83
C ARG A 58 7.32 -14.32 -14.09
N LYS A 59 8.13 -14.41 -13.04
CA LYS A 59 9.43 -15.06 -13.12
C LYS A 59 9.25 -16.58 -13.14
N THR A 60 9.73 -17.23 -14.20
CA THR A 60 9.65 -18.70 -14.40
C THR A 60 10.96 -19.40 -14.10
N GLY A 61 12.09 -18.68 -14.15
CA GLY A 61 13.41 -19.23 -13.88
C GLY A 61 13.60 -19.59 -12.40
N LYS A 62 14.39 -20.65 -12.15
CA LYS A 62 14.84 -20.97 -10.79
C LYS A 62 15.66 -19.81 -10.25
N ALA A 63 15.49 -19.49 -8.99
CA ALA A 63 16.35 -18.52 -8.32
C ALA A 63 17.76 -19.15 -8.20
N ASP A 64 18.62 -18.85 -9.16
CA ASP A 64 20.03 -19.20 -9.05
C ASP A 64 20.69 -18.22 -8.10
N GLY A 65 21.00 -18.72 -6.94
CA GLY A 65 21.83 -18.02 -5.99
C GLY A 65 21.22 -17.93 -4.60
N ARG A 66 22.00 -18.26 -3.62
CA ARG A 66 21.79 -17.86 -2.23
C ARG A 66 21.81 -16.34 -2.22
N ILE A 67 20.66 -15.74 -2.06
CA ILE A 67 20.56 -14.31 -1.77
C ILE A 67 21.14 -14.17 -0.37
N ASN A 68 22.41 -13.78 -0.31
CA ASN A 68 23.04 -13.41 0.96
C ASN A 68 22.21 -12.21 1.46
N ALA A 69 21.45 -12.44 2.51
CA ALA A 69 20.74 -11.38 3.19
C ALA A 69 21.74 -10.26 3.47
N ALA A 70 21.52 -9.13 2.83
CA ALA A 70 22.41 -7.99 2.92
C ALA A 70 22.62 -7.58 4.38
N GLY A 71 23.83 -7.17 4.61
CA GLY A 71 24.50 -7.00 5.87
C GLY A 71 23.74 -6.32 7.01
N LYS A 72 24.36 -6.45 8.14
CA LYS A 72 24.06 -6.01 9.52
C LYS A 72 23.25 -4.70 9.72
N ARG A 73 23.13 -3.83 8.72
CA ARG A 73 22.43 -2.53 8.85
C ARG A 73 20.92 -2.64 9.06
N TYR A 74 20.28 -3.68 8.56
CA TYR A 74 18.82 -3.81 8.57
C TYR A 74 18.25 -4.58 9.77
N ARG A 75 19.09 -5.36 10.48
CA ARG A 75 18.61 -6.11 11.67
C ARG A 75 18.15 -5.23 12.82
N ASP A 76 18.66 -3.99 12.90
CA ASP A 76 18.34 -3.08 14.02
C ASP A 76 17.11 -2.18 13.78
N GLU A 77 16.69 -2.00 12.52
CA GLU A 77 15.49 -1.19 12.20
C GLU A 77 14.19 -1.99 12.20
N ILE A 78 14.27 -3.32 12.03
CA ILE A 78 13.11 -4.23 12.15
C ILE A 78 13.02 -4.68 13.61
N ARG A 79 12.66 -3.78 14.49
CA ARG A 79 12.25 -4.16 15.85
C ARG A 79 10.80 -4.57 15.80
N HIS A 80 10.48 -5.69 16.45
CA HIS A 80 9.10 -6.11 16.63
C HIS A 80 8.31 -4.94 17.24
N PRO A 81 7.22 -4.51 16.61
CA PRO A 81 6.43 -3.42 17.16
C PRO A 81 5.83 -3.82 18.48
N ASP A 82 5.63 -2.84 19.34
CA ASP A 82 5.02 -3.02 20.64
C ASP A 82 3.65 -3.71 20.50
N ARG A 83 3.43 -4.76 21.30
CA ARG A 83 2.20 -5.57 21.27
C ARG A 83 0.93 -4.73 21.39
N GLY A 84 0.97 -3.61 22.11
CA GLY A 84 -0.18 -2.73 22.28
C GLY A 84 -0.71 -2.08 21.00
N ILE A 85 0.13 -1.96 19.97
CA ILE A 85 -0.33 -1.49 18.63
C ILE A 85 -1.01 -2.63 17.89
N ALA A 86 -0.42 -3.81 17.97
CA ALA A 86 -0.90 -4.98 17.30
C ALA A 86 -2.31 -5.37 17.74
N GLU A 87 -2.62 -5.25 19.03
CA GLU A 87 -3.92 -5.55 19.60
C GLU A 87 -5.01 -4.59 19.12
N ARG A 88 -4.69 -3.30 18.97
CA ARG A 88 -5.63 -2.29 18.44
C ARG A 88 -5.83 -2.40 16.93
N CYS A 89 -4.83 -2.92 16.21
CA CYS A 89 -4.87 -3.15 14.77
C CYS A 89 -5.09 -4.63 14.45
N SER A 90 -5.98 -5.28 15.16
CA SER A 90 -6.20 -6.74 15.17
C SER A 90 -6.57 -7.37 13.82
N GLY A 91 -6.72 -6.58 12.77
CA GLY A 91 -6.88 -7.07 11.39
C GLY A 91 -5.58 -7.39 10.67
N PHE A 92 -4.43 -7.06 11.27
CA PHE A 92 -3.12 -7.29 10.67
C PHE A 92 -2.35 -8.35 11.46
N ASN A 93 -1.67 -9.23 10.74
CA ASN A 93 -0.74 -10.16 11.41
C ASN A 93 0.45 -9.38 11.95
N THR A 94 0.68 -9.49 13.26
CA THR A 94 1.74 -8.77 13.97
C THR A 94 3.15 -9.13 13.52
N GLU A 95 3.33 -10.35 12.98
CA GLU A 95 4.60 -10.81 12.43
C GLU A 95 5.01 -10.06 11.16
N ASN A 96 4.04 -9.42 10.52
CA ASN A 96 4.22 -8.66 9.28
C ASN A 96 4.34 -7.16 9.50
N LEU A 97 4.52 -6.72 10.75
CA LEU A 97 4.72 -5.33 11.06
C LEU A 97 6.20 -4.96 10.97
N LEU A 98 6.48 -3.83 10.33
CA LEU A 98 7.80 -3.24 10.15
C LEU A 98 7.86 -1.91 10.88
N ARG A 99 9.00 -1.59 11.47
CA ARG A 99 9.27 -0.25 11.98
C ARG A 99 10.33 0.43 11.14
N ARG A 100 10.04 1.63 10.65
CA ARG A 100 10.98 2.48 9.94
C ARG A 100 10.99 3.86 10.59
N GLY A 101 12.03 4.15 11.36
CA GLY A 101 12.07 5.35 12.19
C GLY A 101 10.96 5.36 13.24
N GLU A 102 10.13 6.39 13.22
CA GLU A 102 8.96 6.51 14.10
C GLU A 102 7.72 5.78 13.55
N ASP A 103 7.69 5.47 12.27
CA ASP A 103 6.53 4.90 11.60
C ASP A 103 6.52 3.37 11.65
N ILE A 104 5.31 2.82 11.81
CA ILE A 104 5.04 1.40 11.79
C ILE A 104 4.15 1.09 10.59
N TYR A 105 4.58 0.09 9.83
CA TYR A 105 3.93 -0.34 8.59
C TYR A 105 3.52 -1.80 8.68
N PHE A 106 2.41 -2.12 8.05
CA PHE A 106 2.07 -3.48 7.70
C PHE A 106 2.61 -3.81 6.31
N PHE A 107 3.45 -4.83 6.23
CA PHE A 107 3.97 -5.38 4.99
C PHE A 107 3.29 -6.73 4.71
N PRO A 108 2.70 -6.96 3.53
CA PRO A 108 1.93 -8.17 3.26
C PRO A 108 2.81 -9.43 3.09
N GLY A 109 4.13 -9.28 3.08
CA GLY A 109 5.11 -10.35 3.02
C GLY A 109 5.87 -10.53 4.34
N ARG A 110 6.89 -11.39 4.32
CA ARG A 110 7.77 -11.55 5.50
C ARG A 110 8.70 -10.36 5.63
N PRO A 111 8.98 -9.89 6.86
CA PRO A 111 9.95 -8.82 7.10
C PRO A 111 11.33 -9.05 6.48
N SER A 112 11.77 -10.31 6.42
CA SER A 112 13.01 -10.70 5.73
C SER A 112 13.00 -10.38 4.24
N ASP A 113 11.86 -10.53 3.58
CA ASP A 113 11.72 -10.25 2.16
C ASP A 113 11.75 -8.73 1.92
N PHE A 114 11.14 -7.96 2.82
CA PHE A 114 11.24 -6.50 2.79
C PHE A 114 12.71 -6.05 2.95
N SER A 115 13.42 -6.58 3.95
CA SER A 115 14.84 -6.23 4.18
C SER A 115 15.69 -6.50 2.96
N LEU A 116 15.41 -7.59 2.26
CA LEU A 116 16.10 -7.92 1.02
C LEU A 116 15.82 -6.89 -0.07
N VAL A 117 14.56 -6.57 -0.31
CA VAL A 117 14.16 -5.60 -1.34
C VAL A 117 14.76 -4.23 -1.04
N ASP A 118 14.66 -3.76 0.19
CA ASP A 118 15.13 -2.44 0.62
C ASP A 118 16.67 -2.32 0.60
N SER A 119 17.40 -3.46 0.64
CA SER A 119 18.86 -3.47 0.47
C SER A 119 19.33 -3.21 -0.97
N TYR A 120 18.47 -3.43 -1.96
CA TYR A 120 18.78 -3.25 -3.37
C TYR A 120 18.02 -2.10 -4.01
N LEU A 121 16.89 -1.71 -3.45
CA LEU A 121 15.98 -0.69 -4.00
C LEU A 121 15.67 0.36 -2.95
N THR A 122 15.47 1.59 -3.36
CA THR A 122 14.89 2.63 -2.50
C THR A 122 13.39 2.40 -2.40
N VAL A 123 12.94 1.80 -1.31
CA VAL A 123 11.51 1.59 -1.05
C VAL A 123 10.91 2.88 -0.51
N ILE A 124 10.02 3.50 -1.29
CA ILE A 124 9.32 4.73 -0.90
C ILE A 124 8.17 4.40 0.06
N LEU A 125 7.38 3.38 -0.27
CA LEU A 125 6.21 2.97 0.49
C LEU A 125 6.29 1.47 0.81
N PRO A 126 6.65 1.10 2.04
CA PRO A 126 6.86 -0.31 2.40
C PRO A 126 5.57 -1.11 2.60
N GLY A 127 4.43 -0.46 2.57
CA GLY A 127 3.14 -1.08 2.79
C GLY A 127 2.14 -0.10 3.41
N THR A 128 1.13 -0.59 4.12
CA THR A 128 0.16 0.26 4.81
C THR A 128 0.77 0.84 6.08
N ARG A 129 0.89 2.16 6.18
CA ARG A 129 1.31 2.79 7.42
C ARG A 129 0.20 2.66 8.46
N ILE A 130 0.55 2.11 9.62
CA ILE A 130 -0.37 1.84 10.71
C ILE A 130 -0.43 3.01 11.67
N CYS A 131 0.72 3.47 12.13
CA CYS A 131 0.83 4.57 13.08
C CYS A 131 2.24 5.14 13.12
N SER A 132 2.38 6.30 13.76
CA SER A 132 3.67 6.86 14.16
C SER A 132 3.83 6.78 15.66
N ALA A 133 4.95 6.24 16.12
CA ALA A 133 5.30 6.17 17.55
C ALA A 133 5.68 7.56 18.07
N ARG A 134 5.16 7.92 19.24
CA ARG A 134 5.46 9.18 19.95
C ARG A 134 5.84 8.88 21.40
N ARG A 135 6.45 9.85 22.09
CA ARG A 135 6.85 9.66 23.50
C ARG A 135 5.73 9.22 24.44
N LYS A 136 4.49 9.63 24.17
CA LYS A 136 3.31 9.36 24.99
C LYS A 136 2.26 8.48 24.28
N GLY A 137 2.67 7.62 23.34
CA GLY A 137 1.75 6.72 22.66
C GLY A 137 1.92 6.74 21.14
N TYR A 138 0.83 6.49 20.43
CA TYR A 138 0.83 6.33 18.99
C TYR A 138 -0.20 7.23 18.34
N ILE A 139 0.17 7.81 17.20
CA ILE A 139 -0.74 8.54 16.33
C ILE A 139 -1.13 7.60 15.19
N PRO A 140 -2.41 7.18 15.08
CA PRO A 140 -2.85 6.33 13.98
C PRO A 140 -2.65 7.05 12.65
N ALA A 141 -2.26 6.29 11.64
CA ALA A 141 -2.02 6.84 10.31
C ALA A 141 -3.32 6.87 9.50
N HIS A 142 -3.46 7.87 8.64
CA HIS A 142 -4.63 8.01 7.77
C HIS A 142 -4.84 6.77 6.89
N GLU A 143 -3.75 6.17 6.40
CA GLU A 143 -3.75 4.97 5.58
C GLU A 143 -4.37 3.76 6.31
N LEU A 144 -4.22 3.71 7.64
CA LEU A 144 -4.85 2.68 8.45
C LEU A 144 -6.38 2.81 8.42
N ALA A 145 -6.92 4.04 8.55
CA ALA A 145 -8.37 4.25 8.51
C ALA A 145 -8.98 3.79 7.19
N LEU A 146 -8.27 3.99 6.08
CA LEU A 146 -8.73 3.61 4.74
C LEU A 146 -8.46 2.14 4.40
N SER A 147 -7.69 1.44 5.24
CA SER A 147 -7.31 0.05 4.99
C SER A 147 -8.47 -0.92 5.26
N ALA A 148 -8.60 -1.93 4.39
CA ALA A 148 -9.48 -3.06 4.62
C ALA A 148 -9.08 -3.93 5.83
N GLY A 149 -7.82 -3.82 6.29
CA GLY A 149 -7.31 -4.55 7.46
C GLY A 149 -7.74 -3.96 8.80
N LEU A 150 -8.29 -2.74 8.84
CA LEU A 150 -8.80 -2.15 10.07
C LEU A 150 -10.18 -2.74 10.39
N LYS A 151 -10.31 -3.42 11.53
CA LYS A 151 -11.61 -3.90 12.02
C LYS A 151 -12.50 -2.74 12.44
N ALA A 152 -13.81 -2.90 12.28
CA ALA A 152 -14.78 -1.85 12.55
C ALA A 152 -14.76 -1.40 14.02
N GLU A 153 -14.53 -2.35 14.92
CA GLU A 153 -14.55 -2.15 16.38
C GLU A 153 -13.23 -1.61 16.96
N SER A 154 -12.17 -1.47 16.14
CA SER A 154 -10.85 -1.02 16.62
C SER A 154 -10.83 0.43 17.10
N PHE A 155 -11.66 1.25 16.51
CA PHE A 155 -11.86 2.65 16.86
C PHE A 155 -13.33 3.00 16.81
N PRO A 156 -13.80 3.90 17.70
CA PRO A 156 -15.13 4.49 17.57
C PRO A 156 -15.30 5.12 16.18
N SER A 157 -16.52 5.15 15.67
CA SER A 157 -16.84 5.78 14.39
C SER A 157 -17.83 6.90 14.58
N ALA A 158 -17.62 8.03 13.90
CA ALA A 158 -18.59 9.09 13.77
C ALA A 158 -19.13 9.09 12.33
N ASP A 159 -20.44 8.88 12.18
CA ASP A 159 -21.10 8.97 10.88
C ASP A 159 -21.39 10.43 10.54
N LEU A 160 -20.88 10.85 9.39
CA LEU A 160 -21.00 12.20 8.89
C LEU A 160 -22.16 12.29 7.89
N ASP A 161 -22.87 13.40 7.87
CA ASP A 161 -23.73 13.76 6.76
C ASP A 161 -22.90 14.21 5.54
N LEU A 162 -23.55 14.45 4.39
CA LEU A 162 -22.85 14.83 3.17
C LEU A 162 -22.08 16.15 3.33
N LYS A 163 -22.67 17.14 4.01
CA LYS A 163 -22.03 18.44 4.22
C LYS A 163 -20.80 18.32 5.10
N GLN A 164 -20.93 17.60 6.20
CA GLN A 164 -19.83 17.31 7.11
C GLN A 164 -18.72 16.49 6.44
N ALA A 165 -19.05 15.48 5.63
CA ALA A 165 -18.09 14.69 4.88
C ALA A 165 -17.30 15.53 3.87
N LEU A 166 -17.93 16.47 3.18
CA LEU A 166 -17.25 17.37 2.25
C LEU A 166 -16.30 18.33 2.99
N VAL A 167 -16.68 18.82 4.16
CA VAL A 167 -15.82 19.67 5.01
C VAL A 167 -14.63 18.84 5.51
N TRP A 168 -14.86 17.61 5.98
CA TRP A 168 -13.81 16.69 6.42
C TRP A 168 -12.79 16.41 5.31
N LEU A 169 -13.24 16.13 4.09
CA LEU A 169 -12.37 15.87 2.94
C LEU A 169 -11.54 17.09 2.53
N ARG A 170 -11.97 18.32 2.90
CA ARG A 170 -11.17 19.55 2.76
C ARG A 170 -10.13 19.72 3.86
N LYS A 171 -10.04 18.76 4.81
CA LYS A 171 -9.18 18.82 6.01
C LYS A 171 -9.60 19.94 6.97
N GLU A 172 -10.85 20.28 6.99
CA GLU A 172 -11.50 21.19 7.93
C GLU A 172 -12.26 20.39 8.98
N ILE A 173 -12.50 20.97 10.16
CA ILE A 173 -13.28 20.32 11.21
C ILE A 173 -14.75 20.71 11.01
N PRO A 174 -15.64 19.75 10.69
CA PRO A 174 -17.06 20.04 10.56
C PRO A 174 -17.69 20.37 11.90
N GLU A 175 -18.65 21.28 11.91
CA GLU A 175 -19.45 21.59 13.09
C GLU A 175 -20.45 20.45 13.40
N GLY A 176 -20.78 20.30 14.69
CA GLY A 176 -21.84 19.38 15.13
C GLY A 176 -21.50 17.89 14.99
N ILE A 177 -20.22 17.52 14.94
CA ILE A 177 -19.84 16.11 15.01
C ILE A 177 -19.98 15.63 16.45
N GLU A 178 -20.80 14.62 16.67
CA GLU A 178 -20.85 13.85 17.91
C GLU A 178 -19.70 12.83 17.90
N ALA A 179 -18.49 13.29 18.22
CA ALA A 179 -17.31 12.44 18.23
C ALA A 179 -16.99 11.97 19.65
N PRO A 180 -16.65 10.69 19.83
CA PRO A 180 -16.16 10.21 21.12
C PRO A 180 -14.79 10.82 21.44
N ALA A 181 -14.44 10.89 22.72
CA ALA A 181 -13.13 11.36 23.15
C ALA A 181 -12.00 10.44 22.63
N GLY A 182 -10.93 11.02 22.12
CA GLY A 182 -9.77 10.29 21.59
C GLY A 182 -9.79 10.13 20.08
N TRP A 183 -9.13 9.07 19.60
CA TRP A 183 -9.09 8.74 18.18
C TRP A 183 -10.38 8.04 17.75
N PHE A 184 -10.99 8.51 16.69
CA PHE A 184 -12.16 7.92 16.04
C PHE A 184 -12.00 7.96 14.53
N THR A 185 -12.75 7.12 13.82
CA THR A 185 -12.84 7.15 12.37
C THR A 185 -14.05 7.97 11.94
N ALA A 186 -13.85 8.94 11.06
CA ALA A 186 -14.93 9.60 10.36
C ALA A 186 -15.42 8.70 9.22
N SER A 187 -16.73 8.51 9.10
CA SER A 187 -17.34 7.69 8.03
C SER A 187 -18.50 8.42 7.36
N PHE A 188 -18.76 8.09 6.12
CA PHE A 188 -19.91 8.54 5.36
C PHE A 188 -20.47 7.36 4.57
N ARG A 189 -21.75 7.02 4.81
CA ARG A 189 -22.43 5.88 4.18
C ARG A 189 -21.66 4.56 4.31
N GLY A 190 -21.08 4.32 5.47
CA GLY A 190 -20.31 3.11 5.77
C GLY A 190 -18.87 3.09 5.20
N VAL A 191 -18.45 4.16 4.51
CA VAL A 191 -17.08 4.30 4.00
C VAL A 191 -16.28 5.18 4.95
N ARG A 192 -15.14 4.69 5.43
CA ARG A 192 -14.23 5.46 6.28
C ARG A 192 -13.52 6.54 5.44
N LEU A 193 -13.43 7.73 6.00
CA LEU A 193 -12.81 8.89 5.36
C LEU A 193 -11.47 9.29 6.02
N GLY A 194 -11.17 8.74 7.20
CA GLY A 194 -9.93 9.03 7.93
C GLY A 194 -10.12 9.01 9.46
N PHE A 195 -9.03 9.39 10.17
CA PHE A 195 -9.05 9.69 11.61
C PHE A 195 -9.15 11.18 11.83
#